data_1f0ebabbc202d54e0d3c70a487b98e32
#
_entry.id   1f0ebabbc202d54e0d3c70a487b98e32
#
_cell.length_a   1.000
_cell.length_b   1.000
_cell.length_c   1.000
_cell.angle_alpha   90.00
_cell.angle_beta   90.00
_cell.angle_gamma   90.00
#
_symmetry.space_group_name_H-M   'P 1'
#
loop_
_entity.id
_entity.type
_entity.pdbx_description
1 polymer ?
#
loop_
_entity_poly.entity_id
_entity_poly.type
_entity_poly.pdbx_seq_one_letter_code
_entity_poly.pdbx_strand_id
1 'polypeptide(L)'
;MQAKLRVRRYDPEAAEPGPYTQDYQIDVPDHYTVLDALIHVREDEDPSLALRCSCRASICGSCAMTVNDNARLVCKTKLTEVAPNGETVLVEPMNNQRVIKDLVVDLDFFWGKIRAVEPYLQPRDEEPEGEYIAPNESMLNLLTPMGCIMCGACVSACTVLEVDDTFLGPAALAKAYRFVADPRDGEAHQRLSTLNDASGAWDCTRCYQCVQVCPKGVAPMERIMELRDSIMEDGMTNTAGARHVESFAHSVAHTGWLDETMLAVDSWGKFNVPKLMGNAMLGFRTLVRGKLPAPGPFHKKRPGAEKVGRIFKRFEEKQ
;
A
#
# COMPACT_ATOMS: atom_id res chain seq x y z
N MET A 1 25.39 25.34 -7.08
CA MET A 1 24.85 25.42 -5.72
C MET A 1 25.64 24.52 -4.77
N GLN A 2 25.83 24.94 -3.53
CA GLN A 2 26.34 24.02 -2.50
C GLN A 2 25.22 23.06 -2.06
N ALA A 3 25.39 21.78 -2.30
CA ALA A 3 24.46 20.75 -1.85
C ALA A 3 25.03 20.05 -0.59
N LYS A 4 24.18 19.85 0.41
CA LYS A 4 24.50 19.14 1.64
C LYS A 4 23.69 17.85 1.67
N LEU A 5 24.37 16.71 1.64
CA LEU A 5 23.72 15.39 1.71
C LEU A 5 24.07 14.76 3.06
N ARG A 6 23.07 14.22 3.73
CA ARG A 6 23.23 13.30 4.87
C ARG A 6 22.77 11.94 4.45
N VAL A 7 23.71 11.02 4.27
CA VAL A 7 23.42 9.69 3.74
C VAL A 7 23.47 8.69 4.88
N ARG A 8 22.42 7.86 4.99
CA ARG A 8 22.42 6.70 5.89
C ARG A 8 23.27 5.60 5.29
N ARG A 9 24.29 5.20 6.05
CA ARG A 9 25.27 4.20 5.65
C ARG A 9 25.09 2.92 6.46
N TYR A 10 25.44 1.81 5.88
CA TYR A 10 25.54 0.50 6.53
C TYR A 10 26.60 -0.34 5.80
N ASP A 11 27.61 -0.80 6.54
CA ASP A 11 28.61 -1.73 6.01
C ASP A 11 28.50 -3.07 6.74
N PRO A 12 28.09 -4.15 6.05
CA PRO A 12 27.96 -5.48 6.64
C PRO A 12 29.32 -6.12 6.97
N GLU A 13 30.43 -5.62 6.41
CA GLU A 13 31.79 -6.14 6.62
C GLU A 13 32.54 -5.39 7.73
N ALA A 14 31.92 -4.37 8.35
CA ALA A 14 32.52 -3.65 9.46
C ALA A 14 32.69 -4.55 10.69
N ALA A 15 33.68 -4.25 11.53
CA ALA A 15 33.94 -5.01 12.78
C ALA A 15 32.72 -5.02 13.72
N GLU A 16 31.96 -3.93 13.75
CA GLU A 16 30.68 -3.78 14.45
C GLU A 16 29.64 -3.26 13.45
N PRO A 17 28.93 -4.15 12.71
CA PRO A 17 27.94 -3.72 11.73
C PRO A 17 26.77 -2.98 12.37
N GLY A 18 26.54 -1.74 11.93
CA GLY A 18 25.45 -0.91 12.42
C GLY A 18 25.16 0.26 11.48
N PRO A 19 23.95 0.81 11.49
CA PRO A 19 23.64 1.98 10.69
C PRO A 19 24.32 3.22 11.27
N TYR A 20 24.92 4.04 10.39
CA TYR A 20 25.48 5.34 10.73
C TYR A 20 25.09 6.38 9.69
N THR A 21 25.36 7.65 9.92
CA THR A 21 25.15 8.72 8.96
C THR A 21 26.48 9.35 8.56
N GLN A 22 26.58 9.70 7.29
CA GLN A 22 27.75 10.41 6.76
C GLN A 22 27.28 11.65 6.01
N ASP A 23 27.89 12.78 6.33
CA ASP A 23 27.59 14.07 5.69
C ASP A 23 28.58 14.34 4.56
N TYR A 24 28.04 14.81 3.42
CA TYR A 24 28.82 15.25 2.26
C TYR A 24 28.41 16.68 1.90
N GLN A 25 29.38 17.48 1.50
CA GLN A 25 29.15 18.83 1.04
C GLN A 25 29.84 19.02 -0.30
N ILE A 26 29.04 19.15 -1.37
CA ILE A 26 29.51 19.18 -2.74
C ILE A 26 29.05 20.45 -3.44
N ASP A 27 29.84 20.94 -4.40
CA ASP A 27 29.46 22.05 -5.27
C ASP A 27 29.02 21.53 -6.63
N VAL A 28 27.74 21.67 -6.93
CA VAL A 28 27.09 21.05 -8.10
C VAL A 28 26.21 22.04 -8.85
N PRO A 29 25.95 21.82 -10.14
CA PRO A 29 24.98 22.60 -10.91
C PRO A 29 23.56 22.51 -10.33
N ASP A 30 22.78 23.59 -10.46
CA ASP A 30 21.41 23.69 -9.91
C ASP A 30 20.42 22.71 -10.55
N HIS A 31 20.73 22.17 -11.70
CA HIS A 31 19.89 21.19 -12.39
C HIS A 31 20.09 19.74 -11.91
N TYR A 32 21.06 19.48 -11.02
CA TYR A 32 21.33 18.12 -10.53
C TYR A 32 20.13 17.54 -9.80
N THR A 33 19.93 16.25 -10.07
CA THR A 33 19.04 15.41 -9.26
C THR A 33 19.79 14.89 -8.03
N VAL A 34 19.04 14.34 -7.07
CA VAL A 34 19.63 13.65 -5.92
C VAL A 34 20.52 12.48 -6.39
N LEU A 35 20.14 11.78 -7.50
CA LEU A 35 20.99 10.73 -8.07
C LEU A 35 22.31 11.26 -8.60
N ASP A 36 22.30 12.39 -9.32
CA ASP A 36 23.53 12.97 -9.89
C ASP A 36 24.49 13.37 -8.74
N ALA A 37 23.95 13.91 -7.67
CA ALA A 37 24.74 14.24 -6.47
C ALA A 37 25.33 12.99 -5.79
N LEU A 38 24.55 11.92 -5.64
CA LEU A 38 25.05 10.66 -5.05
C LEU A 38 26.10 9.99 -5.94
N ILE A 39 25.98 10.10 -7.27
CA ILE A 39 26.99 9.60 -8.20
C ILE A 39 28.26 10.43 -8.10
N HIS A 40 28.15 11.77 -8.01
CA HIS A 40 29.30 12.64 -7.81
C HIS A 40 30.04 12.29 -6.51
N VAL A 41 29.32 12.12 -5.38
CA VAL A 41 29.93 11.67 -4.13
C VAL A 41 30.66 10.34 -4.32
N ARG A 42 30.05 9.35 -4.96
CA ARG A 42 30.66 8.03 -5.19
C ARG A 42 31.90 8.08 -6.08
N GLU A 43 31.90 8.91 -7.11
CA GLU A 43 32.98 8.95 -8.09
C GLU A 43 34.14 9.81 -7.64
N ASP A 44 33.90 10.91 -6.94
CA ASP A 44 34.90 11.94 -6.64
C ASP A 44 35.31 11.99 -5.14
N GLU A 45 34.42 11.57 -4.20
CA GLU A 45 34.68 11.71 -2.76
C GLU A 45 34.77 10.37 -2.02
N ASP A 46 33.79 9.49 -2.22
CA ASP A 46 33.66 8.24 -1.45
C ASP A 46 33.25 7.05 -2.32
N PRO A 47 34.20 6.36 -2.93
CA PRO A 47 33.95 5.19 -3.78
C PRO A 47 33.28 4.00 -3.06
N SER A 48 33.25 4.01 -1.72
CA SER A 48 32.62 2.97 -0.92
C SER A 48 31.09 3.06 -0.91
N LEU A 49 30.52 4.20 -1.31
CA LEU A 49 29.06 4.43 -1.30
C LEU A 49 28.33 3.50 -2.27
N ALA A 50 27.53 2.60 -1.71
CA ALA A 50 26.73 1.65 -2.46
C ALA A 50 25.33 2.19 -2.78
N LEU A 51 24.97 2.22 -4.06
CA LEU A 51 23.65 2.61 -4.53
C LEU A 51 23.26 1.87 -5.81
N ARG A 52 21.95 1.74 -6.07
CA ARG A 52 21.45 1.20 -7.34
C ARG A 52 20.95 2.30 -8.25
N CYS A 53 21.38 2.28 -9.48
CA CYS A 53 20.81 3.10 -10.56
C CYS A 53 21.03 2.40 -11.91
N SER A 54 20.16 2.74 -12.89
CA SER A 54 20.30 2.20 -14.25
C SER A 54 19.86 3.22 -15.30
N CYS A 55 18.55 3.33 -15.59
CA CYS A 55 18.04 4.12 -16.74
C CYS A 55 18.22 5.63 -16.61
N ARG A 56 18.32 6.19 -15.42
CA ARG A 56 18.35 7.64 -15.11
C ARG A 56 17.16 8.44 -15.70
N ALA A 57 16.09 7.75 -16.09
CA ALA A 57 14.96 8.30 -16.83
C ALA A 57 13.59 7.99 -16.17
N SER A 58 13.56 7.67 -14.88
CA SER A 58 12.34 7.34 -14.13
C SER A 58 11.53 6.16 -14.70
N ILE A 59 12.20 5.16 -15.31
CA ILE A 59 11.55 4.01 -15.97
C ILE A 59 11.84 2.69 -15.25
N CYS A 60 13.10 2.42 -14.88
CA CYS A 60 13.48 1.11 -14.35
C CYS A 60 13.15 0.90 -12.85
N GLY A 61 12.89 1.96 -12.08
CA GLY A 61 12.58 1.87 -10.65
C GLY A 61 13.76 1.60 -9.73
N SER A 62 14.95 1.23 -10.23
CA SER A 62 16.08 0.76 -9.42
C SER A 62 16.68 1.82 -8.48
N CYS A 63 16.47 3.10 -8.75
CA CYS A 63 16.95 4.21 -7.92
C CYS A 63 15.93 4.69 -6.87
N ALA A 64 14.97 3.86 -6.48
CA ALA A 64 14.04 4.22 -5.41
C ALA A 64 14.77 4.25 -4.06
N MET A 65 14.64 5.37 -3.34
CA MET A 65 15.25 5.62 -2.03
C MET A 65 14.32 6.51 -1.22
N THR A 66 14.56 6.62 0.07
CA THR A 66 13.88 7.59 0.93
C THR A 66 14.67 8.89 0.93
N VAL A 67 14.02 10.00 0.60
CA VAL A 67 14.59 11.35 0.59
C VAL A 67 13.72 12.25 1.46
N ASN A 68 14.27 12.80 2.54
CA ASN A 68 13.53 13.61 3.51
C ASN A 68 12.21 12.91 3.91
N ASP A 69 12.30 11.67 4.41
CA ASP A 69 11.19 10.80 4.86
C ASP A 69 10.18 10.38 3.77
N ASN A 70 10.44 10.70 2.51
CA ASN A 70 9.55 10.34 1.40
C ASN A 70 10.23 9.38 0.41
N ALA A 71 9.60 8.27 0.12
CA ALA A 71 10.08 7.35 -0.91
C ALA A 71 9.96 7.99 -2.31
N ARG A 72 11.08 8.10 -3.03
CA ARG A 72 11.17 8.79 -4.33
C ARG A 72 12.08 8.05 -5.31
N LEU A 73 11.93 8.34 -6.59
CA LEU A 73 12.94 7.99 -7.61
C LEU A 73 13.97 9.11 -7.67
N VAL A 74 15.16 8.88 -7.12
CA VAL A 74 16.17 9.94 -6.99
C VAL A 74 16.70 10.45 -8.33
N CYS A 75 16.56 9.70 -9.43
CA CYS A 75 16.90 10.17 -10.77
C CYS A 75 15.93 11.22 -11.34
N LYS A 76 14.78 11.44 -10.71
CA LYS A 76 13.80 12.45 -11.11
C LYS A 76 13.68 13.58 -10.08
N THR A 77 14.15 13.36 -8.88
CA THR A 77 14.03 14.30 -7.76
C THR A 77 15.18 15.30 -7.82
N LYS A 78 14.89 16.58 -8.10
CA LYS A 78 15.90 17.65 -8.15
C LYS A 78 16.32 18.06 -6.74
N LEU A 79 17.59 18.43 -6.57
CA LEU A 79 18.10 18.99 -5.31
C LEU A 79 17.34 20.27 -4.93
N THR A 80 17.06 21.14 -5.89
CA THR A 80 16.29 22.38 -5.68
C THR A 80 14.83 22.14 -5.25
N GLU A 81 14.28 20.96 -5.51
CA GLU A 81 12.93 20.56 -5.06
C GLU A 81 12.91 20.16 -3.59
N VAL A 82 13.95 19.44 -3.14
CA VAL A 82 14.01 18.85 -1.79
C VAL A 82 14.82 19.67 -0.80
N ALA A 83 15.59 20.64 -1.28
CA ALA A 83 16.38 21.60 -0.50
C ALA A 83 16.40 23.00 -1.18
N PRO A 84 15.24 23.68 -1.30
CA PRO A 84 15.13 24.93 -2.05
C PRO A 84 15.97 26.07 -1.46
N ASN A 85 16.27 26.03 -0.16
CA ASN A 85 17.09 27.06 0.51
C ASN A 85 18.47 26.52 0.95
N GLY A 86 18.94 25.41 0.36
CA GLY A 86 20.21 24.79 0.70
C GLY A 86 20.21 23.99 2.01
N GLU A 87 19.04 23.47 2.40
CA GLU A 87 18.90 22.56 3.54
C GLU A 87 19.67 21.26 3.30
N THR A 88 19.94 20.52 4.36
CA THR A 88 20.55 19.20 4.25
C THR A 88 19.52 18.20 3.74
N VAL A 89 19.83 17.51 2.65
CA VAL A 89 19.01 16.43 2.07
C VAL A 89 19.37 15.13 2.77
N LEU A 90 18.43 14.56 3.51
CA LEU A 90 18.57 13.24 4.11
C LEU A 90 18.25 12.17 3.05
N VAL A 91 19.18 11.24 2.83
CA VAL A 91 19.02 10.13 1.89
C VAL A 91 19.21 8.81 2.65
N GLU A 92 18.19 7.96 2.58
CA GLU A 92 18.14 6.68 3.29
C GLU A 92 17.72 5.55 2.33
N PRO A 93 18.04 4.28 2.65
CA PRO A 93 17.48 3.14 1.91
C PRO A 93 15.96 3.11 2.01
N MET A 94 15.31 2.34 1.15
CA MET A 94 13.86 2.08 1.26
C MET A 94 13.54 1.38 2.58
N ASN A 95 12.47 1.83 3.25
CA ASN A 95 11.94 1.18 4.45
C ASN A 95 11.23 -0.16 4.10
N ASN A 96 10.91 -0.93 5.13
CA ASN A 96 10.23 -2.23 5.02
C ASN A 96 11.00 -3.26 4.18
N GLN A 97 12.31 -3.06 4.03
CA GLN A 97 13.21 -3.95 3.31
C GLN A 97 14.54 -4.07 4.06
N ARG A 98 15.14 -5.24 4.01
CA ARG A 98 16.44 -5.46 4.64
C ARG A 98 17.54 -4.71 3.88
N VAL A 99 18.34 -3.93 4.59
CA VAL A 99 19.51 -3.26 3.98
C VAL A 99 20.62 -4.28 3.76
N ILE A 100 21.19 -4.28 2.56
CA ILE A 100 22.36 -5.08 2.20
C ILE A 100 23.64 -4.27 2.47
N LYS A 101 23.73 -3.07 1.87
CA LYS A 101 24.83 -2.12 2.07
C LYS A 101 24.32 -0.72 1.73
N ASP A 102 24.55 0.24 2.60
CA ASP A 102 24.19 1.66 2.44
C ASP A 102 22.76 1.87 1.95
N LEU A 103 22.58 2.33 0.71
CA LEU A 103 21.29 2.59 0.06
C LEU A 103 20.73 1.39 -0.71
N VAL A 104 21.43 0.24 -0.66
CA VAL A 104 21.05 -0.99 -1.37
C VAL A 104 20.26 -1.90 -0.44
N VAL A 105 19.04 -2.23 -0.82
CA VAL A 105 18.15 -3.12 -0.09
C VAL A 105 17.98 -4.46 -0.79
N ASP A 106 17.61 -5.49 -0.02
CA ASP A 106 17.20 -6.79 -0.49
C ASP A 106 15.75 -6.71 -1.01
N LEU A 107 15.52 -7.14 -2.23
CA LEU A 107 14.22 -7.11 -2.88
C LEU A 107 13.48 -8.46 -2.85
N ASP A 108 14.04 -9.50 -2.22
CA ASP A 108 13.41 -10.83 -2.20
C ASP A 108 12.07 -10.82 -1.49
N PHE A 109 11.95 -10.06 -0.39
CA PHE A 109 10.71 -9.82 0.30
C PHE A 109 9.64 -9.20 -0.63
N PHE A 110 10.01 -8.16 -1.36
CA PHE A 110 9.14 -7.51 -2.34
C PHE A 110 8.69 -8.49 -3.44
N TRP A 111 9.64 -9.18 -4.06
CA TRP A 111 9.34 -10.11 -5.15
C TRP A 111 8.58 -11.34 -4.67
N GLY A 112 8.79 -11.79 -3.43
CA GLY A 112 8.02 -12.85 -2.80
C GLY A 112 6.53 -12.53 -2.77
N LYS A 113 6.16 -11.32 -2.31
CA LYS A 113 4.77 -10.84 -2.28
C LYS A 113 4.16 -10.66 -3.67
N ILE A 114 4.94 -10.17 -4.63
CA ILE A 114 4.50 -10.06 -6.02
C ILE A 114 4.21 -11.45 -6.61
N ARG A 115 5.06 -12.43 -6.38
CA ARG A 115 4.84 -13.81 -6.88
C ARG A 115 3.64 -14.49 -6.22
N ALA A 116 3.37 -14.16 -4.96
CA ALA A 116 2.24 -14.74 -4.21
C ALA A 116 0.86 -14.41 -4.81
N VAL A 117 0.74 -13.37 -5.62
CA VAL A 117 -0.51 -13.01 -6.31
C VAL A 117 -0.58 -13.50 -7.75
N GLU A 118 0.33 -14.41 -8.15
CA GLU A 118 0.36 -15.02 -9.49
C GLU A 118 0.25 -13.98 -10.62
N PRO A 119 1.28 -13.11 -10.81
CA PRO A 119 1.21 -11.92 -11.63
C PRO A 119 1.33 -12.19 -13.14
N TYR A 120 0.53 -13.11 -13.65
CA TYR A 120 0.44 -13.48 -15.05
C TYR A 120 -1.00 -13.77 -15.43
N LEU A 121 -1.33 -13.58 -16.70
CA LEU A 121 -2.68 -13.83 -17.22
C LEU A 121 -2.93 -15.34 -17.29
N GLN A 122 -4.06 -15.79 -16.79
CA GLN A 122 -4.57 -17.16 -16.90
C GLN A 122 -5.80 -17.12 -17.80
N PRO A 123 -5.71 -17.64 -19.04
CA PRO A 123 -6.81 -17.52 -20.00
C PRO A 123 -8.10 -18.17 -19.49
N ARG A 124 -9.22 -17.55 -19.83
CA ARG A 124 -10.54 -18.03 -19.43
C ARG A 124 -11.02 -19.22 -20.26
N ASP A 125 -10.73 -19.17 -21.54
CA ASP A 125 -11.22 -20.13 -22.52
C ASP A 125 -10.06 -20.79 -23.27
N GLU A 126 -10.37 -21.77 -24.12
CA GLU A 126 -9.39 -22.35 -25.04
C GLU A 126 -8.73 -21.26 -25.89
N GLU A 127 -7.47 -21.47 -26.23
CA GLU A 127 -6.71 -20.50 -27.02
C GLU A 127 -7.43 -20.23 -28.35
N PRO A 128 -7.79 -18.97 -28.65
CA PRO A 128 -8.48 -18.64 -29.90
C PRO A 128 -7.53 -18.82 -31.09
N GLU A 129 -8.09 -19.12 -32.27
CA GLU A 129 -7.29 -19.19 -33.51
C GLU A 129 -6.60 -17.87 -33.90
N GLY A 130 -7.00 -16.77 -33.28
CA GLY A 130 -6.47 -15.43 -33.51
C GLY A 130 -6.04 -14.76 -32.19
N GLU A 131 -6.41 -13.51 -32.02
CA GLU A 131 -6.01 -12.68 -30.90
C GLU A 131 -7.02 -12.76 -29.74
N TYR A 132 -6.53 -12.67 -28.51
CA TYR A 132 -7.39 -12.43 -27.35
C TYR A 132 -7.95 -11.00 -27.39
N ILE A 133 -9.20 -10.85 -27.77
CA ILE A 133 -9.84 -9.54 -27.88
C ILE A 133 -10.42 -9.12 -26.52
N ALA A 134 -10.06 -7.94 -26.06
CA ALA A 134 -10.64 -7.30 -24.90
C ALA A 134 -11.37 -6.00 -25.30
N PRO A 135 -12.53 -5.68 -24.70
CA PRO A 135 -13.20 -4.39 -24.91
C PRO A 135 -12.26 -3.23 -24.55
N ASN A 136 -12.23 -2.20 -25.40
CA ASN A 136 -11.37 -1.04 -25.16
C ASN A 136 -11.62 -0.36 -23.81
N GLU A 137 -12.88 -0.27 -23.40
CA GLU A 137 -13.27 0.31 -22.10
C GLU A 137 -12.65 -0.45 -20.93
N SER A 138 -12.68 -1.79 -20.95
CA SER A 138 -12.03 -2.61 -19.93
C SER A 138 -10.51 -2.38 -19.87
N MET A 139 -9.89 -2.19 -21.03
CA MET A 139 -8.43 -1.91 -21.10
C MET A 139 -8.09 -0.52 -20.59
N LEU A 140 -8.95 0.48 -20.73
CA LEU A 140 -8.75 1.82 -20.16
C LEU A 140 -8.64 1.78 -18.64
N ASN A 141 -9.44 0.97 -17.97
CA ASN A 141 -9.38 0.79 -16.51
C ASN A 141 -8.06 0.15 -16.04
N LEU A 142 -7.38 -0.58 -16.94
CA LEU A 142 -6.10 -1.25 -16.65
C LEU A 142 -4.87 -0.39 -16.94
N LEU A 143 -4.98 0.74 -17.64
CA LEU A 143 -3.83 1.58 -18.02
C LEU A 143 -2.98 1.99 -16.80
N THR A 144 -3.64 2.44 -15.73
CA THR A 144 -2.96 2.91 -14.52
C THR A 144 -2.22 1.78 -13.79
N PRO A 145 -2.86 0.63 -13.44
CA PRO A 145 -2.14 -0.47 -12.77
C PRO A 145 -1.09 -1.12 -13.68
N MET A 146 -1.27 -1.13 -15.01
CA MET A 146 -0.25 -1.61 -15.96
C MET A 146 0.99 -0.71 -16.00
N GLY A 147 0.85 0.58 -15.70
CA GLY A 147 1.96 1.53 -15.62
C GLY A 147 2.93 1.31 -14.46
N CYS A 148 2.70 0.31 -13.61
CA CYS A 148 3.57 0.00 -12.47
C CYS A 148 4.96 -0.46 -12.94
N ILE A 149 6.02 0.25 -12.50
CA ILE A 149 7.43 -0.06 -12.81
C ILE A 149 8.12 -0.90 -11.73
N MET A 150 7.39 -1.43 -10.76
CA MET A 150 7.88 -2.32 -9.70
C MET A 150 9.02 -1.71 -8.85
N CYS A 151 8.99 -0.39 -8.62
CA CYS A 151 10.05 0.34 -7.93
C CYS A 151 10.08 0.14 -6.40
N GLY A 152 9.00 -0.38 -5.80
CA GLY A 152 8.92 -0.62 -4.35
C GLY A 152 8.62 0.61 -3.48
N ALA A 153 8.53 1.84 -4.03
CA ALA A 153 8.28 3.05 -3.24
C ALA A 153 7.00 2.96 -2.37
N CYS A 154 5.92 2.37 -2.89
CA CYS A 154 4.68 2.16 -2.16
C CYS A 154 4.81 1.13 -1.02
N VAL A 155 5.69 0.14 -1.17
CA VAL A 155 6.03 -0.83 -0.10
C VAL A 155 6.85 -0.14 0.99
N SER A 156 7.84 0.66 0.59
CA SER A 156 8.65 1.47 1.52
C SER A 156 7.79 2.41 2.39
N ALA A 157 6.74 3.01 1.82
CA ALA A 157 5.88 3.95 2.54
C ALA A 157 4.69 3.27 3.26
N CYS A 158 4.60 1.94 3.26
CA CYS A 158 3.45 1.24 3.82
C CYS A 158 3.56 1.09 5.34
N THR A 159 2.70 1.78 6.07
CA THR A 159 2.65 1.73 7.54
C THR A 159 2.16 0.37 8.09
N VAL A 160 1.41 -0.40 7.30
CA VAL A 160 1.00 -1.75 7.70
C VAL A 160 2.19 -2.71 7.63
N LEU A 161 2.98 -2.66 6.55
CA LEU A 161 4.17 -3.50 6.41
C LEU A 161 5.26 -3.21 7.45
N GLU A 162 5.23 -2.03 8.07
CA GLU A 162 6.13 -1.68 9.17
C GLU A 162 5.84 -2.51 10.44
N VAL A 163 4.59 -2.92 10.63
CA VAL A 163 4.14 -3.64 11.84
C VAL A 163 3.73 -5.08 11.59
N ASP A 164 3.37 -5.42 10.35
CA ASP A 164 2.94 -6.76 9.94
C ASP A 164 3.53 -7.10 8.56
N ASP A 165 4.58 -7.87 8.58
CA ASP A 165 5.28 -8.34 7.38
C ASP A 165 4.53 -9.43 6.61
N THR A 166 3.46 -10.00 7.17
CA THR A 166 2.61 -10.98 6.48
C THR A 166 1.69 -10.33 5.46
N PHE A 167 1.31 -9.06 5.64
CA PHE A 167 0.47 -8.33 4.70
C PHE A 167 1.06 -8.34 3.28
N LEU A 168 0.25 -8.66 2.27
CA LEU A 168 0.69 -8.69 0.86
C LEU A 168 1.26 -7.35 0.38
N GLY A 169 0.74 -6.26 0.88
CA GLY A 169 1.24 -4.93 0.59
C GLY A 169 0.67 -4.31 -0.70
N PRO A 170 0.89 -2.99 -0.85
CA PRO A 170 0.20 -2.21 -1.89
C PRO A 170 0.64 -2.57 -3.31
N ALA A 171 1.89 -2.97 -3.52
CA ALA A 171 2.39 -3.33 -4.85
C ALA A 171 1.80 -4.65 -5.35
N ALA A 172 1.74 -5.67 -4.49
CA ALA A 172 1.19 -6.98 -4.82
C ALA A 172 -0.32 -6.88 -5.07
N LEU A 173 -1.05 -6.16 -4.20
CA LEU A 173 -2.49 -5.97 -4.36
C LEU A 173 -2.86 -5.17 -5.61
N ALA A 174 -2.13 -4.09 -5.93
CA ALA A 174 -2.33 -3.38 -7.18
C ALA A 174 -2.01 -4.25 -8.41
N LYS A 175 -1.04 -5.16 -8.29
CA LYS A 175 -0.73 -6.12 -9.35
C LYS A 175 -1.82 -7.19 -9.47
N ALA A 176 -2.37 -7.68 -8.37
CA ALA A 176 -3.50 -8.61 -8.36
C ALA A 176 -4.74 -8.00 -9.04
N TYR A 177 -5.07 -6.75 -8.69
CA TYR A 177 -6.18 -6.02 -9.32
C TYR A 177 -6.06 -5.99 -10.86
N ARG A 178 -4.86 -5.78 -11.38
CA ARG A 178 -4.61 -5.76 -12.82
C ARG A 178 -5.11 -7.05 -13.50
N PHE A 179 -5.04 -8.20 -12.85
CA PHE A 179 -5.51 -9.48 -13.39
C PHE A 179 -6.99 -9.73 -13.07
N VAL A 180 -7.45 -9.42 -11.87
CA VAL A 180 -8.88 -9.51 -11.48
C VAL A 180 -9.77 -8.70 -12.43
N ALA A 181 -9.32 -7.50 -12.81
CA ALA A 181 -10.08 -6.61 -13.68
C ALA A 181 -9.87 -6.87 -15.20
N ASP A 182 -9.00 -7.83 -15.58
CA ASP A 182 -8.75 -8.16 -16.98
C ASP A 182 -9.81 -9.16 -17.48
N PRO A 183 -10.65 -8.81 -18.48
CA PRO A 183 -11.71 -9.68 -18.94
C PRO A 183 -11.22 -10.99 -19.60
N ARG A 184 -9.91 -11.09 -19.88
CA ARG A 184 -9.27 -12.27 -20.45
C ARG A 184 -8.77 -13.24 -19.37
N ASP A 185 -8.73 -12.83 -18.10
CA ASP A 185 -8.32 -13.69 -16.99
C ASP A 185 -9.48 -14.58 -16.53
N GLY A 186 -9.29 -15.87 -16.47
CA GLY A 186 -10.27 -16.87 -16.06
C GLY A 186 -10.31 -17.11 -14.56
N GLU A 187 -9.30 -16.67 -13.82
CA GLU A 187 -9.10 -17.00 -12.41
C GLU A 187 -9.49 -15.85 -11.46
N ALA A 188 -10.27 -14.88 -11.93
CA ALA A 188 -10.66 -13.71 -11.12
C ALA A 188 -11.31 -14.12 -9.78
N HIS A 189 -12.26 -15.09 -9.79
CA HIS A 189 -12.91 -15.59 -8.59
C HIS A 189 -11.91 -16.22 -7.60
N GLN A 190 -11.01 -17.09 -8.09
CA GLN A 190 -9.99 -17.74 -7.24
C GLN A 190 -9.02 -16.72 -6.66
N ARG A 191 -8.62 -15.72 -7.46
CA ARG A 191 -7.78 -14.60 -6.99
C ARG A 191 -8.48 -13.83 -5.89
N LEU A 192 -9.76 -13.45 -6.08
CA LEU A 192 -10.55 -12.75 -5.06
C LEU A 192 -10.68 -13.57 -3.78
N SER A 193 -10.90 -14.89 -3.88
CA SER A 193 -10.94 -15.78 -2.73
C SER A 193 -9.65 -15.74 -1.91
N THR A 194 -8.49 -15.83 -2.58
CA THR A 194 -7.17 -15.73 -1.92
C THR A 194 -6.94 -14.35 -1.29
N LEU A 195 -7.36 -13.28 -1.97
CA LEU A 195 -7.19 -11.91 -1.48
C LEU A 195 -8.17 -11.53 -0.37
N ASN A 196 -9.25 -12.29 -0.20
CA ASN A 196 -10.22 -12.14 0.88
C ASN A 196 -9.74 -12.74 2.21
N ASP A 197 -8.70 -13.56 2.20
CA ASP A 197 -8.11 -14.16 3.40
C ASP A 197 -7.30 -13.14 4.23
N ALA A 198 -6.82 -13.58 5.39
CA ALA A 198 -5.89 -12.83 6.23
C ALA A 198 -4.65 -12.42 5.43
N SER A 199 -4.08 -11.27 5.78
CA SER A 199 -2.94 -10.65 5.07
C SER A 199 -3.24 -10.15 3.65
N GLY A 200 -4.48 -10.27 3.21
CA GLY A 200 -4.99 -9.83 1.90
C GLY A 200 -5.50 -8.39 1.87
N ALA A 201 -6.55 -8.15 1.07
CA ALA A 201 -7.04 -6.81 0.81
C ALA A 201 -7.55 -6.07 2.05
N TRP A 202 -8.04 -6.80 3.08
CA TRP A 202 -8.67 -6.20 4.26
C TRP A 202 -7.70 -5.57 5.25
N ASP A 203 -6.42 -5.93 5.23
CA ASP A 203 -5.43 -5.41 6.19
C ASP A 203 -4.93 -4.01 5.83
N CYS A 204 -5.27 -3.49 4.65
CA CYS A 204 -5.00 -2.12 4.28
C CYS A 204 -5.75 -1.12 5.15
N THR A 205 -5.03 -0.24 5.85
CA THR A 205 -5.58 0.81 6.73
C THR A 205 -6.01 2.09 6.02
N ARG A 206 -5.92 2.15 4.68
CA ARG A 206 -6.29 3.32 3.84
C ARG A 206 -5.52 4.60 4.20
N CYS A 207 -4.25 4.49 4.62
CA CYS A 207 -3.44 5.65 5.03
C CYS A 207 -3.03 6.58 3.86
N TYR A 208 -3.24 6.21 2.61
CA TYR A 208 -2.94 6.97 1.39
C TYR A 208 -1.45 7.11 1.03
N GLN A 209 -0.53 6.72 1.88
CA GLN A 209 0.91 6.89 1.68
C GLN A 209 1.40 6.31 0.34
N CYS A 210 0.95 5.10 0.01
CA CYS A 210 1.33 4.42 -1.23
C CYS A 210 0.84 5.14 -2.51
N VAL A 211 -0.21 5.94 -2.42
CA VAL A 211 -0.69 6.77 -3.54
C VAL A 211 0.21 8.00 -3.71
N GLN A 212 0.54 8.67 -2.61
CA GLN A 212 1.34 9.89 -2.61
C GLN A 212 2.75 9.67 -3.16
N VAL A 213 3.39 8.55 -2.80
CA VAL A 213 4.76 8.25 -3.22
C VAL A 213 4.86 7.58 -4.60
N CYS A 214 3.74 7.21 -5.24
CA CYS A 214 3.79 6.48 -6.50
C CYS A 214 4.23 7.37 -7.67
N PRO A 215 5.44 7.14 -8.25
CA PRO A 215 5.95 7.99 -9.32
C PRO A 215 5.22 7.82 -10.65
N LYS A 216 4.34 6.81 -10.75
CA LYS A 216 3.59 6.45 -11.97
C LYS A 216 2.07 6.61 -11.85
N GLY A 217 1.58 7.11 -10.70
CA GLY A 217 0.16 7.34 -10.50
C GLY A 217 -0.69 6.06 -10.51
N VAL A 218 -0.12 4.91 -10.12
CA VAL A 218 -0.85 3.63 -10.06
C VAL A 218 -2.00 3.67 -9.06
N ALA A 219 -1.91 4.56 -8.06
CA ALA A 219 -2.87 4.69 -6.97
C ALA A 219 -3.16 3.35 -6.25
N PRO A 220 -2.15 2.70 -5.63
CA PRO A 220 -2.30 1.33 -5.13
C PRO A 220 -3.45 1.16 -4.13
N MET A 221 -3.69 2.15 -3.25
CA MET A 221 -4.78 2.07 -2.29
C MET A 221 -6.16 2.05 -2.97
N GLU A 222 -6.33 2.82 -4.04
CA GLU A 222 -7.57 2.80 -4.81
C GLU A 222 -7.81 1.43 -5.44
N ARG A 223 -6.76 0.81 -6.00
CA ARG A 223 -6.83 -0.57 -6.53
C ARG A 223 -7.19 -1.59 -5.46
N ILE A 224 -6.73 -1.39 -4.22
CA ILE A 224 -7.12 -2.24 -3.08
C ILE A 224 -8.60 -2.04 -2.74
N MET A 225 -9.12 -0.81 -2.83
CA MET A 225 -10.56 -0.57 -2.60
C MET A 225 -11.40 -1.26 -3.67
N GLU A 226 -11.02 -1.16 -4.93
CA GLU A 226 -11.69 -1.88 -6.04
C GLU A 226 -11.66 -3.40 -5.87
N LEU A 227 -10.55 -3.96 -5.35
CA LEU A 227 -10.51 -5.38 -4.97
C LEU A 227 -11.52 -5.71 -3.87
N ARG A 228 -11.66 -4.86 -2.85
CA ARG A 228 -12.67 -5.05 -1.79
C ARG A 228 -14.09 -5.00 -2.33
N ASP A 229 -14.35 -4.06 -3.22
CA ASP A 229 -15.65 -3.94 -3.87
C ASP A 229 -15.95 -5.20 -4.70
N SER A 230 -14.99 -5.67 -5.51
CA SER A 230 -15.12 -6.92 -6.27
C SER A 230 -15.33 -8.16 -5.38
N ILE A 231 -14.65 -8.25 -4.22
CA ILE A 231 -14.86 -9.33 -3.24
C ILE A 231 -16.31 -9.30 -2.70
N MET A 232 -16.82 -8.11 -2.39
CA MET A 232 -18.19 -7.95 -1.89
C MET A 232 -19.24 -8.26 -2.97
N GLU A 233 -19.02 -7.79 -4.20
CA GLU A 233 -19.89 -8.05 -5.36
C GLU A 233 -19.95 -9.54 -5.71
N ASP A 234 -18.87 -10.26 -5.54
CA ASP A 234 -18.78 -11.72 -5.75
C ASP A 234 -19.41 -12.53 -4.58
N GLY A 235 -19.98 -11.83 -3.58
CA GLY A 235 -20.68 -12.43 -2.43
C GLY A 235 -19.77 -13.05 -1.36
N MET A 236 -18.47 -12.79 -1.40
CA MET A 236 -17.49 -13.36 -0.47
C MET A 236 -17.46 -12.61 0.87
N THR A 237 -18.57 -12.58 1.60
CA THR A 237 -18.73 -11.81 2.85
C THR A 237 -18.40 -12.59 4.13
N ASN A 238 -17.82 -13.79 4.01
CA ASN A 238 -17.58 -14.71 5.14
C ASN A 238 -16.33 -14.41 5.97
N THR A 239 -15.51 -13.43 5.60
CA THR A 239 -14.31 -13.04 6.35
C THR A 239 -14.60 -11.94 7.38
N ALA A 240 -13.70 -11.77 8.35
CA ALA A 240 -13.85 -10.72 9.36
C ALA A 240 -13.79 -9.31 8.74
N GLY A 241 -12.94 -9.10 7.74
CA GLY A 241 -12.80 -7.82 7.05
C GLY A 241 -14.05 -7.45 6.27
N ALA A 242 -14.60 -8.39 5.48
CA ALA A 242 -15.83 -8.18 4.73
C ALA A 242 -17.02 -7.87 5.67
N ARG A 243 -17.23 -8.69 6.71
CA ARG A 243 -18.28 -8.43 7.72
C ARG A 243 -18.10 -7.09 8.44
N HIS A 244 -16.87 -6.68 8.70
CA HIS A 244 -16.59 -5.39 9.33
C HIS A 244 -17.08 -4.22 8.46
N VAL A 245 -16.76 -4.24 7.15
CA VAL A 245 -17.19 -3.19 6.22
C VAL A 245 -18.70 -3.19 6.04
N GLU A 246 -19.32 -4.36 5.90
CA GLU A 246 -20.79 -4.50 5.80
C GLU A 246 -21.51 -3.98 7.05
N SER A 247 -21.08 -4.39 8.24
CA SER A 247 -21.65 -3.93 9.51
C SER A 247 -21.47 -2.44 9.72
N PHE A 248 -20.31 -1.88 9.34
CA PHE A 248 -20.05 -0.45 9.37
C PHE A 248 -21.04 0.32 8.49
N ALA A 249 -21.14 -0.07 7.22
CA ALA A 249 -22.06 0.57 6.27
C ALA A 249 -23.51 0.48 6.72
N HIS A 250 -23.94 -0.72 7.13
CA HIS A 250 -25.29 -0.97 7.64
C HIS A 250 -25.63 -0.10 8.87
N SER A 251 -24.74 -0.03 9.86
CA SER A 251 -24.94 0.77 11.06
C SER A 251 -25.12 2.25 10.73
N VAL A 252 -24.23 2.81 9.90
CA VAL A 252 -24.28 4.22 9.51
C VAL A 252 -25.51 4.53 8.65
N ALA A 253 -25.86 3.67 7.72
CA ALA A 253 -27.05 3.84 6.85
C ALA A 253 -28.35 3.91 7.66
N HIS A 254 -28.50 3.06 8.70
CA HIS A 254 -29.73 2.94 9.46
C HIS A 254 -29.87 3.93 10.62
N THR A 255 -28.78 4.24 11.30
CA THR A 255 -28.80 5.04 12.52
C THR A 255 -28.17 6.42 12.37
N GLY A 256 -27.44 6.67 11.29
CA GLY A 256 -26.59 7.85 11.08
C GLY A 256 -25.39 7.89 12.03
N TRP A 257 -25.07 6.75 12.66
CA TRP A 257 -24.01 6.60 13.66
C TRP A 257 -23.38 5.22 13.59
N LEU A 258 -22.11 5.10 13.96
CA LEU A 258 -21.45 3.82 14.10
C LEU A 258 -21.76 3.20 15.48
N ASP A 259 -22.31 1.99 15.49
CA ASP A 259 -22.42 1.17 16.70
C ASP A 259 -21.15 0.29 16.83
N GLU A 260 -20.18 0.78 17.60
CA GLU A 260 -18.88 0.12 17.76
C GLU A 260 -19.01 -1.26 18.43
N THR A 261 -20.02 -1.45 19.28
CA THR A 261 -20.24 -2.73 19.98
C THR A 261 -20.73 -3.78 18.98
N MET A 262 -21.74 -3.43 18.19
CA MET A 262 -22.27 -4.34 17.16
C MET A 262 -21.23 -4.58 16.06
N LEU A 263 -20.48 -3.56 15.67
CA LEU A 263 -19.39 -3.69 14.70
C LEU A 263 -18.38 -4.76 15.12
N ALA A 264 -17.96 -4.76 16.39
CA ALA A 264 -17.03 -5.77 16.90
C ALA A 264 -17.63 -7.18 16.85
N VAL A 265 -18.86 -7.35 17.31
CA VAL A 265 -19.57 -8.65 17.33
C VAL A 265 -19.80 -9.17 15.92
N ASP A 266 -20.24 -8.31 15.00
CA ASP A 266 -20.48 -8.69 13.60
C ASP A 266 -19.18 -9.08 12.89
N SER A 267 -18.12 -8.32 13.10
CA SER A 267 -16.80 -8.61 12.51
C SER A 267 -16.26 -9.98 12.95
N TRP A 268 -16.43 -10.34 14.22
CA TRP A 268 -16.04 -11.67 14.72
C TRP A 268 -16.96 -12.78 14.23
N GLY A 269 -18.19 -12.43 13.83
CA GLY A 269 -19.27 -13.33 13.44
C GLY A 269 -20.21 -13.66 14.63
N LYS A 270 -21.48 -13.32 14.48
CA LYS A 270 -22.54 -13.46 15.52
C LYS A 270 -22.64 -14.86 16.11
N PHE A 271 -22.30 -15.87 15.34
CA PHE A 271 -22.36 -17.29 15.73
C PHE A 271 -20.99 -17.92 16.03
N ASN A 272 -19.92 -17.13 16.00
CA ASN A 272 -18.57 -17.63 16.31
C ASN A 272 -18.32 -17.59 17.81
N VAL A 273 -18.94 -18.53 18.53
CA VAL A 273 -18.87 -18.64 20.00
C VAL A 273 -17.42 -18.65 20.53
N PRO A 274 -16.46 -19.43 19.97
CA PRO A 274 -15.08 -19.40 20.45
C PRO A 274 -14.43 -18.01 20.39
N LYS A 275 -14.61 -17.27 19.29
CA LYS A 275 -14.07 -15.89 19.18
C LYS A 275 -14.75 -14.90 20.11
N LEU A 276 -16.07 -15.03 20.28
CA LEU A 276 -16.84 -14.18 21.19
C LEU A 276 -16.40 -14.43 22.65
N MET A 277 -16.25 -15.68 23.07
CA MET A 277 -15.78 -16.03 24.42
C MET A 277 -14.31 -15.59 24.63
N GLY A 278 -13.43 -15.78 23.67
CA GLY A 278 -12.03 -15.34 23.76
C GLY A 278 -11.88 -13.84 23.98
N ASN A 279 -12.80 -13.04 23.43
CA ASN A 279 -12.81 -11.58 23.58
C ASN A 279 -13.73 -11.06 24.70
N ALA A 280 -14.50 -11.92 25.37
CA ALA A 280 -15.43 -11.52 26.42
C ALA A 280 -14.74 -10.79 27.58
N MET A 281 -13.56 -11.23 28.00
CA MET A 281 -12.77 -10.59 29.05
C MET A 281 -12.33 -9.18 28.65
N LEU A 282 -11.96 -8.97 27.39
CA LEU A 282 -11.61 -7.63 26.84
C LEU A 282 -12.86 -6.74 26.84
N GLY A 283 -13.99 -7.25 26.35
CA GLY A 283 -15.28 -6.57 26.38
C GLY A 283 -15.70 -6.17 27.80
N PHE A 284 -15.59 -7.07 28.76
CA PHE A 284 -15.89 -6.77 30.18
C PHE A 284 -14.96 -5.69 30.75
N ARG A 285 -13.64 -5.76 30.47
CA ARG A 285 -12.69 -4.72 30.94
C ARG A 285 -12.98 -3.35 30.35
N THR A 286 -13.39 -3.27 29.10
CA THR A 286 -13.73 -2.01 28.44
C THR A 286 -15.06 -1.44 28.95
N LEU A 287 -16.04 -2.31 29.23
CA LEU A 287 -17.32 -1.93 29.85
C LEU A 287 -17.11 -1.35 31.24
N VAL A 288 -16.40 -2.05 32.14
CA VAL A 288 -16.11 -1.58 33.49
C VAL A 288 -15.35 -0.26 33.52
N ARG A 289 -14.54 0.01 32.52
CA ARG A 289 -13.79 1.28 32.36
C ARG A 289 -14.60 2.38 31.69
N GLY A 290 -15.88 2.16 31.40
CA GLY A 290 -16.73 3.14 30.71
C GLY A 290 -16.29 3.49 29.30
N LYS A 291 -15.53 2.61 28.67
CA LYS A 291 -15.01 2.82 27.28
C LYS A 291 -15.91 2.24 26.20
N LEU A 292 -16.88 1.40 26.58
CA LEU A 292 -17.91 0.95 25.64
C LEU A 292 -19.15 1.83 25.80
N PRO A 293 -19.71 2.35 24.70
CA PRO A 293 -21.03 2.98 24.74
C PRO A 293 -22.08 1.96 25.16
N ALA A 294 -23.22 2.44 25.63
CA ALA A 294 -24.35 1.55 26.00
C ALA A 294 -24.75 0.68 24.78
N PRO A 295 -25.10 -0.61 24.97
CA PRO A 295 -25.44 -1.53 23.89
C PRO A 295 -26.56 -1.01 22.98
N GLY A 296 -26.46 -1.35 21.68
CA GLY A 296 -27.21 -0.84 20.54
C GLY A 296 -28.70 -0.56 20.62
N PRO A 297 -29.56 -1.32 21.33
CA PRO A 297 -30.98 -0.98 21.38
C PRO A 297 -31.29 0.37 22.10
N PHE A 298 -30.33 0.94 22.76
CA PHE A 298 -30.41 2.24 23.42
C PHE A 298 -29.80 3.41 22.65
N HIS A 299 -29.22 3.15 21.47
CA HIS A 299 -28.73 4.21 20.57
C HIS A 299 -29.90 4.95 19.93
N LYS A 300 -30.17 6.17 20.40
CA LYS A 300 -31.13 7.06 19.73
C LYS A 300 -30.58 7.44 18.35
N LYS A 301 -31.44 7.34 17.34
CA LYS A 301 -31.12 7.87 16.01
C LYS A 301 -30.69 9.33 16.12
N ARG A 302 -29.58 9.68 15.50
CA ARG A 302 -29.11 11.07 15.48
C ARG A 302 -30.03 11.94 14.64
N PRO A 303 -30.24 13.22 15.00
CA PRO A 303 -30.95 14.16 14.14
C PRO A 303 -30.30 14.19 12.75
N GLY A 304 -31.09 13.97 11.69
CA GLY A 304 -30.61 13.91 10.30
C GLY A 304 -30.18 12.52 9.82
N ALA A 305 -30.25 11.46 10.62
CA ALA A 305 -29.95 10.08 10.20
C ALA A 305 -30.75 9.66 8.94
N GLU A 306 -31.96 10.12 8.81
CA GLU A 306 -32.80 9.92 7.61
C GLU A 306 -32.20 10.51 6.31
N LYS A 307 -31.39 11.59 6.42
CA LYS A 307 -30.68 12.15 5.27
C LYS A 307 -29.54 11.23 4.85
N VAL A 308 -28.83 10.63 5.81
CA VAL A 308 -27.78 9.64 5.55
C VAL A 308 -28.38 8.42 4.87
N GLY A 309 -29.46 7.85 5.41
CA GLY A 309 -30.15 6.71 4.80
C GLY A 309 -30.64 7.00 3.36
N ARG A 310 -31.07 8.25 3.06
CA ARG A 310 -31.43 8.65 1.69
C ARG A 310 -30.22 8.70 0.75
N ILE A 311 -29.04 9.05 1.26
CA ILE A 311 -27.80 9.04 0.45
C ILE A 311 -27.47 7.60 0.06
N PHE A 312 -27.50 6.66 1.02
CA PHE A 312 -27.25 5.23 0.75
C PHE A 312 -28.23 4.69 -0.29
N LYS A 313 -29.53 4.90 -0.11
CA LYS A 313 -30.55 4.45 -1.09
C LYS A 313 -30.32 4.98 -2.50
N ARG A 314 -29.96 6.27 -2.63
CA ARG A 314 -29.65 6.85 -3.93
C ARG A 314 -28.39 6.29 -4.57
N PHE A 315 -27.47 5.80 -3.77
CA PHE A 315 -26.25 5.16 -4.26
C PHE A 315 -26.58 3.76 -4.78
N GLU A 316 -27.37 2.98 -4.03
CA GLU A 316 -27.85 1.65 -4.42
C GLU A 316 -28.70 1.67 -5.70
N GLU A 317 -29.54 2.71 -5.89
CA GLU A 317 -30.36 2.87 -7.09
C GLU A 317 -29.56 3.24 -8.36
N LYS A 318 -28.27 3.59 -8.23
CA LYS A 318 -27.40 3.98 -9.34
C LYS A 318 -26.40 2.88 -9.77
N GLN A 319 -26.28 1.82 -8.99
CA GLN A 319 -25.56 0.59 -9.33
C GLN A 319 -26.48 -0.35 -10.13
#